data_fa4c554e4aceda03cd594c02554b0409
#
_entry.id   fa4c554e4aceda03cd594c02554b0409
#
_cell.length_a   1.000
_cell.length_b   1.000
_cell.length_c   1.000
_cell.angle_alpha   90.00
_cell.angle_beta   90.00
_cell.angle_gamma   90.00
#
_symmetry.space_group_name_H-M   'P 1'
#
loop_
_entity.id
_entity.type
_entity.pdbx_description
1 polymer ?
#
loop_
_entity_poly.entity_id
_entity_poly.type
_entity_poly.pdbx_seq_one_letter_code
_entity_poly.pdbx_strand_id
1 'polypeptide(L)'
;NGSDEGVDGAYDRAIERLDAMTTQLASPIAPAVLGVSGQEPPAVRERTQRADFESSVNAAKRAITDGDAFQIVLSQRLDVATDASGVDVYRVLRTVNPSPYMYYLDLPDERGGHYEVVGSSPETLVKAQGRRVWTYPIAGSRPRGADSAQDHRLAAELLEDPKELSEHVMLVDLARNDLSKVCDPASVEVATLMELKRYSHIQHISSTVTGLLRPDADALDALVATFPAGTLSGAPKPRAIQLIDDFEPAARGVYGGVVGYFDLSGDADLAIAIRTAALKDGVASVQAGAGVVADSVPALEYEESRNKAAAAVESVVRASTLTALS
;
A
#
# COMPACT_ATOMS: atom_id res chain seq x y z
N ASN A 1 -12.33 7.31 28.29
CA ASN A 1 -12.56 8.72 28.57
C ASN A 1 -11.94 9.05 29.91
N GLY A 2 -10.67 9.50 29.90
CA GLY A 2 -9.89 9.86 31.09
C GLY A 2 -9.89 11.36 31.41
N SER A 3 -10.96 12.08 31.07
CA SER A 3 -11.07 13.50 31.46
C SER A 3 -12.01 13.64 32.64
N ASP A 4 -11.62 14.42 33.66
CA ASP A 4 -12.40 14.76 34.87
C ASP A 4 -13.72 15.53 34.60
N GLU A 5 -14.05 15.81 33.35
CA GLU A 5 -15.12 16.74 32.96
C GLU A 5 -16.50 16.13 32.74
N GLY A 6 -16.67 14.84 32.85
CA GLY A 6 -17.97 14.20 32.62
C GLY A 6 -18.42 14.18 31.15
N VAL A 7 -19.54 13.51 30.88
CA VAL A 7 -20.08 13.30 29.52
C VAL A 7 -20.52 14.62 28.88
N ASP A 8 -21.17 15.51 29.64
CA ASP A 8 -21.72 16.77 29.11
C ASP A 8 -20.60 17.69 28.61
N GLY A 9 -19.53 17.85 29.39
CA GLY A 9 -18.38 18.66 28.98
C GLY A 9 -17.61 18.08 27.78
N ALA A 10 -17.57 16.76 27.65
CA ALA A 10 -17.00 16.12 26.47
C ALA A 10 -17.88 16.34 25.21
N TYR A 11 -19.20 16.32 25.38
CA TYR A 11 -20.15 16.60 24.31
C TYR A 11 -20.07 18.06 23.84
N ASP A 12 -20.06 19.01 24.75
CA ASP A 12 -19.97 20.44 24.42
C ASP A 12 -18.68 20.75 23.64
N ARG A 13 -17.55 20.22 24.05
CA ARG A 13 -16.29 20.35 23.26
C ARG A 13 -16.35 19.70 21.89
N ALA A 14 -17.07 18.60 21.74
CA ALA A 14 -17.24 17.98 20.44
C ALA A 14 -18.07 18.87 19.51
N ILE A 15 -19.13 19.50 20.04
CA ILE A 15 -19.94 20.47 19.29
C ILE A 15 -19.11 21.69 18.89
N GLU A 16 -18.34 22.29 19.84
CA GLU A 16 -17.45 23.42 19.52
C GLU A 16 -16.46 23.09 18.38
N ARG A 17 -15.88 21.89 18.39
CA ARG A 17 -14.98 21.44 17.35
C ARG A 17 -15.68 21.30 16.00
N LEU A 18 -16.88 20.73 15.97
CA LEU A 18 -17.68 20.58 14.74
C LEU A 18 -18.09 21.94 14.17
N ASP A 19 -18.49 22.88 15.03
CA ASP A 19 -18.82 24.24 14.61
C ASP A 19 -17.61 24.98 14.05
N ALA A 20 -16.46 24.84 14.68
CA ALA A 20 -15.19 25.38 14.18
C ALA A 20 -14.82 24.80 12.80
N MET A 21 -14.92 23.48 12.63
CA MET A 21 -14.69 22.81 11.34
C MET A 21 -15.68 23.30 10.28
N THR A 22 -16.95 23.41 10.62
CA THR A 22 -18.00 23.91 9.70
C THR A 22 -17.69 25.33 9.26
N THR A 23 -17.28 26.19 10.18
CA THR A 23 -16.89 27.57 9.89
C THR A 23 -15.66 27.64 8.97
N GLN A 24 -14.64 26.82 9.23
CA GLN A 24 -13.45 26.73 8.37
C GLN A 24 -13.81 26.27 6.95
N LEU A 25 -14.65 25.22 6.84
CA LEU A 25 -15.06 24.70 5.54
C LEU A 25 -15.95 25.67 4.74
N ALA A 26 -16.71 26.54 5.43
CA ALA A 26 -17.52 27.58 4.79
C ALA A 26 -16.68 28.79 4.34
N SER A 27 -15.43 28.92 4.80
CA SER A 27 -14.56 30.03 4.42
C SER A 27 -14.05 29.85 3.00
N PRO A 28 -14.14 30.87 2.12
CA PRO A 28 -13.61 30.79 0.78
C PRO A 28 -12.09 30.64 0.81
N ILE A 29 -11.58 29.66 0.09
CA ILE A 29 -10.13 29.49 -0.14
C ILE A 29 -9.79 30.13 -1.46
N ALA A 30 -8.77 30.98 -1.49
CA ALA A 30 -8.24 31.49 -2.74
C ALA A 30 -7.73 30.33 -3.62
N PRO A 31 -8.15 30.25 -4.91
CA PRO A 31 -7.69 29.17 -5.76
C PRO A 31 -6.16 29.28 -5.92
N ALA A 32 -5.45 28.28 -5.43
CA ALA A 32 -4.01 28.15 -5.67
C ALA A 32 -3.81 27.55 -7.06
N VAL A 33 -3.52 28.37 -8.05
CA VAL A 33 -3.09 27.92 -9.37
C VAL A 33 -1.58 27.76 -9.31
N LEU A 34 -1.10 26.55 -9.65
CA LEU A 34 0.32 26.23 -9.69
C LEU A 34 0.81 26.17 -11.13
N GLY A 35 1.94 26.79 -11.38
CA GLY A 35 2.70 26.65 -12.62
C GLY A 35 3.90 25.72 -12.43
N VAL A 36 4.52 25.33 -13.52
CA VAL A 36 5.78 24.57 -13.48
C VAL A 36 6.93 25.57 -13.56
N SER A 37 7.85 25.52 -12.59
CA SER A 37 9.07 26.29 -12.61
C SER A 37 10.02 25.78 -13.69
N GLY A 38 10.93 26.64 -14.17
CA GLY A 38 12.03 26.19 -15.04
C GLY A 38 13.20 25.56 -14.30
N GLN A 39 13.02 25.15 -13.03
CA GLN A 39 14.05 24.51 -12.22
C GLN A 39 14.34 23.08 -12.69
N GLU A 40 15.60 22.67 -12.55
CA GLU A 40 16.00 21.31 -12.82
C GLU A 40 15.34 20.36 -11.80
N PRO A 41 14.73 19.23 -12.26
CA PRO A 41 14.13 18.26 -11.36
C PRO A 41 15.16 17.69 -10.37
N PRO A 42 14.78 17.44 -9.12
CA PRO A 42 15.68 16.85 -8.14
C PRO A 42 16.13 15.44 -8.54
N ALA A 43 17.38 15.12 -8.22
CA ALA A 43 17.92 13.79 -8.47
C ALA A 43 17.28 12.77 -7.52
N VAL A 44 17.00 11.57 -8.05
CA VAL A 44 16.54 10.41 -7.28
C VAL A 44 17.75 9.62 -6.81
N ARG A 45 17.86 9.43 -5.50
CA ARG A 45 18.92 8.65 -4.86
C ARG A 45 18.43 7.25 -4.51
N GLU A 46 19.03 6.24 -5.07
CA GLU A 46 18.82 4.85 -4.68
C GLU A 46 19.59 4.53 -3.39
N ARG A 47 18.91 3.98 -2.39
CA ARG A 47 19.53 3.54 -1.13
C ARG A 47 20.19 2.18 -1.28
N THR A 48 19.69 1.35 -2.17
CA THR A 48 20.23 0.03 -2.50
C THR A 48 20.70 0.09 -3.94
N GLN A 49 21.97 -0.18 -4.17
CA GLN A 49 22.49 -0.25 -5.53
C GLN A 49 21.92 -1.49 -6.24
N ARG A 50 21.81 -1.43 -7.56
CA ARG A 50 21.25 -2.52 -8.38
C ARG A 50 21.94 -3.87 -8.08
N ALA A 51 23.27 -3.89 -8.03
CA ALA A 51 24.03 -5.12 -7.76
C ALA A 51 23.73 -5.72 -6.38
N ASP A 52 23.53 -4.88 -5.36
CA ASP A 52 23.22 -5.32 -4.00
C ASP A 52 21.79 -5.89 -3.94
N PHE A 53 20.82 -5.23 -4.60
CA PHE A 53 19.44 -5.75 -4.69
C PHE A 53 19.40 -7.09 -5.43
N GLU A 54 20.07 -7.20 -6.58
CA GLU A 54 20.14 -8.45 -7.34
C GLU A 54 20.86 -9.57 -6.55
N SER A 55 21.85 -9.21 -5.72
CA SER A 55 22.49 -10.15 -4.79
C SER A 55 21.53 -10.64 -3.71
N SER A 56 20.71 -9.73 -3.13
CA SER A 56 19.68 -10.08 -2.15
C SER A 56 18.61 -10.98 -2.77
N VAL A 57 18.19 -10.73 -4.01
CA VAL A 57 17.28 -11.63 -4.76
C VAL A 57 17.89 -13.02 -4.89
N ASN A 58 19.17 -13.13 -5.25
CA ASN A 58 19.82 -14.43 -5.33
C ASN A 58 19.95 -15.14 -3.97
N ALA A 59 20.13 -14.39 -2.87
CA ALA A 59 20.11 -14.95 -1.51
C ALA A 59 18.72 -15.46 -1.14
N ALA A 60 17.67 -14.70 -1.44
CA ALA A 60 16.28 -15.11 -1.23
C ALA A 60 15.92 -16.39 -2.03
N LYS A 61 16.37 -16.49 -3.29
CA LYS A 61 16.18 -17.69 -4.12
C LYS A 61 16.84 -18.93 -3.50
N ARG A 62 18.03 -18.78 -2.92
CA ARG A 62 18.68 -19.88 -2.19
C ARG A 62 17.86 -20.30 -0.98
N ALA A 63 17.43 -19.36 -0.14
CA ALA A 63 16.60 -19.65 1.02
C ALA A 63 15.28 -20.37 0.63
N ILE A 64 14.68 -19.98 -0.50
CA ILE A 64 13.49 -20.66 -1.04
C ILE A 64 13.82 -22.09 -1.50
N THR A 65 14.92 -22.28 -2.22
CA THR A 65 15.36 -23.61 -2.68
C THR A 65 15.71 -24.52 -1.52
N ASP A 66 16.27 -23.97 -0.44
CA ASP A 66 16.61 -24.70 0.79
C ASP A 66 15.38 -25.03 1.65
N GLY A 67 14.18 -24.52 1.27
CA GLY A 67 12.90 -24.84 1.92
C GLY A 67 12.51 -23.90 3.06
N ASP A 68 13.20 -22.77 3.21
CA ASP A 68 12.93 -21.78 4.26
C ASP A 68 11.62 -21.00 4.02
N ALA A 69 11.29 -20.73 2.76
CA ALA A 69 10.08 -20.00 2.36
C ALA A 69 9.63 -20.40 0.96
N PHE A 70 8.38 -20.09 0.61
CA PHE A 70 7.85 -20.23 -0.75
C PHE A 70 8.02 -18.94 -1.57
N GLN A 71 7.90 -17.81 -0.88
CA GLN A 71 8.04 -16.46 -1.45
C GLN A 71 8.60 -15.51 -0.40
N ILE A 72 9.45 -14.56 -0.85
CA ILE A 72 10.02 -13.49 -0.03
C ILE A 72 9.87 -12.19 -0.81
N VAL A 73 9.24 -11.16 -0.24
CA VAL A 73 9.11 -9.84 -0.88
C VAL A 73 10.29 -8.97 -0.49
N LEU A 74 11.17 -8.69 -1.43
CA LEU A 74 12.29 -7.78 -1.22
C LEU A 74 11.98 -6.40 -1.76
N SER A 75 12.41 -5.35 -1.06
CA SER A 75 12.14 -3.98 -1.44
C SER A 75 13.40 -3.11 -1.51
N GLN A 76 13.28 -2.01 -2.25
CA GLN A 76 14.28 -0.96 -2.31
C GLN A 76 13.68 0.40 -2.02
N ARG A 77 14.47 1.30 -1.47
CA ARG A 77 14.09 2.66 -1.11
C ARG A 77 14.76 3.67 -2.02
N LEU A 78 13.96 4.61 -2.50
CA LEU A 78 14.35 5.74 -3.32
C LEU A 78 14.09 7.03 -2.53
N ASP A 79 15.10 7.88 -2.41
CA ASP A 79 15.01 9.17 -1.72
C ASP A 79 15.11 10.31 -2.72
N VAL A 80 14.28 11.33 -2.54
CA VAL A 80 14.27 12.56 -3.34
C VAL A 80 14.38 13.74 -2.40
N ALA A 81 15.41 14.58 -2.56
CA ALA A 81 15.49 15.84 -1.83
C ALA A 81 14.43 16.80 -2.36
N THR A 82 13.60 17.36 -1.48
CA THR A 82 12.47 18.22 -1.88
C THR A 82 12.02 19.14 -0.77
N ASP A 83 11.63 20.35 -1.16
CA ASP A 83 10.93 21.33 -0.31
C ASP A 83 9.41 21.36 -0.62
N ALA A 84 8.93 20.49 -1.52
CA ALA A 84 7.51 20.39 -1.84
C ALA A 84 6.72 19.92 -0.63
N SER A 85 5.55 20.52 -0.41
CA SER A 85 4.60 20.06 0.61
C SER A 85 3.98 18.73 0.22
N GLY A 86 3.59 17.91 1.21
CA GLY A 86 2.86 16.68 0.96
C GLY A 86 1.53 16.92 0.23
N VAL A 87 0.89 18.08 0.42
CA VAL A 87 -0.32 18.46 -0.30
C VAL A 87 -0.03 18.61 -1.79
N ASP A 88 1.08 19.22 -2.18
CA ASP A 88 1.44 19.37 -3.60
C ASP A 88 1.81 18.03 -4.22
N VAL A 89 2.52 17.18 -3.48
CA VAL A 89 2.76 15.79 -3.91
C VAL A 89 1.44 15.03 -4.09
N TYR A 90 0.47 15.17 -3.17
CA TYR A 90 -0.85 14.56 -3.29
C TYR A 90 -1.61 15.08 -4.52
N ARG A 91 -1.57 16.38 -4.79
CA ARG A 91 -2.21 17.01 -5.96
C ARG A 91 -1.70 16.43 -7.27
N VAL A 92 -0.41 16.13 -7.36
CA VAL A 92 0.18 15.46 -8.53
C VAL A 92 -0.19 13.99 -8.55
N LEU A 93 0.00 13.27 -7.43
CA LEU A 93 -0.20 11.82 -7.33
C LEU A 93 -1.63 11.41 -7.71
N ARG A 94 -2.64 12.17 -7.28
CA ARG A 94 -4.05 11.90 -7.60
C ARG A 94 -4.37 11.99 -9.10
N THR A 95 -3.53 12.64 -9.88
CA THR A 95 -3.68 12.77 -11.34
C THR A 95 -2.84 11.74 -12.10
N VAL A 96 -1.66 11.41 -11.57
CA VAL A 96 -0.72 10.46 -12.18
C VAL A 96 -1.17 9.01 -11.95
N ASN A 97 -1.58 8.70 -10.74
CA ASN A 97 -1.93 7.33 -10.34
C ASN A 97 -3.12 7.29 -9.36
N PRO A 98 -4.34 7.59 -9.80
CA PRO A 98 -5.52 7.45 -8.92
C PRO A 98 -5.73 5.98 -8.56
N SER A 99 -6.01 5.73 -7.28
CA SER A 99 -6.24 4.39 -6.72
C SER A 99 -7.39 4.42 -5.70
N PRO A 100 -7.96 3.27 -5.32
CA PRO A 100 -9.08 3.22 -4.38
C PRO A 100 -8.82 3.89 -3.03
N TYR A 101 -7.57 3.83 -2.54
CA TYR A 101 -7.17 4.44 -1.28
C TYR A 101 -6.17 5.56 -1.52
N MET A 102 -6.67 6.77 -1.59
CA MET A 102 -5.85 7.98 -1.69
C MET A 102 -5.82 8.70 -0.35
N TYR A 103 -4.64 9.05 0.15
CA TYR A 103 -4.49 9.66 1.46
C TYR A 103 -3.35 10.67 1.51
N TYR A 104 -3.57 11.66 2.34
CA TYR A 104 -2.58 12.61 2.83
C TYR A 104 -2.73 12.72 4.35
N LEU A 105 -1.65 12.51 5.07
CA LEU A 105 -1.59 12.57 6.52
C LEU A 105 -0.42 13.47 6.91
N ASP A 106 -0.68 14.44 7.79
CA ASP A 106 0.34 15.21 8.48
C ASP A 106 0.35 14.74 9.94
N LEU A 107 1.43 14.09 10.34
CA LEU A 107 1.52 13.36 11.59
C LEU A 107 2.63 13.95 12.49
N PRO A 108 2.39 14.05 13.80
CA PRO A 108 3.43 14.46 14.74
C PRO A 108 4.53 13.40 14.82
N ASP A 109 5.78 13.86 14.92
CA ASP A 109 6.94 13.03 15.21
C ASP A 109 7.17 12.97 16.74
N GLU A 110 7.68 11.86 17.22
CA GLU A 110 8.05 11.67 18.63
C GLU A 110 9.04 12.72 19.16
N ARG A 111 9.80 13.38 18.27
CA ARG A 111 10.77 14.43 18.59
C ARG A 111 10.19 15.83 18.56
N GLY A 112 8.87 15.97 18.42
CA GLY A 112 8.16 17.27 18.39
C GLY A 112 8.16 17.94 17.01
N GLY A 113 8.59 17.24 15.96
CA GLY A 113 8.44 17.64 14.56
C GLY A 113 7.20 17.04 13.92
N HIS A 114 7.13 17.12 12.60
CA HIS A 114 6.08 16.56 11.77
C HIS A 114 6.69 15.73 10.64
N TYR A 115 5.94 14.76 10.14
CA TYR A 115 6.21 14.09 8.88
C TYR A 115 4.90 13.89 8.12
N GLU A 116 5.00 13.96 6.82
CA GLU A 116 3.84 13.84 5.94
C GLU A 116 3.87 12.49 5.23
N VAL A 117 2.70 11.87 5.07
CA VAL A 117 2.55 10.61 4.34
C VAL A 117 1.54 10.81 3.22
N VAL A 118 1.97 10.55 2.00
CA VAL A 118 1.16 10.72 0.79
C VAL A 118 1.11 9.40 0.03
N GLY A 119 -0.08 8.87 -0.18
CA GLY A 119 -0.20 7.57 -0.82
C GLY A 119 -1.38 7.41 -1.75
N SER A 120 -1.23 6.44 -2.65
CA SER A 120 -2.24 6.00 -3.62
C SER A 120 -2.24 4.48 -3.69
N SER A 121 -2.77 3.84 -2.63
CA SER A 121 -2.76 2.39 -2.52
C SER A 121 -3.89 1.75 -3.34
N PRO A 122 -3.57 0.74 -4.14
CA PRO A 122 -4.58 -0.03 -4.86
C PRO A 122 -5.13 -1.22 -4.05
N GLU A 123 -4.55 -1.53 -2.88
CA GLU A 123 -4.73 -2.83 -2.24
C GLU A 123 -5.29 -2.71 -0.83
N THR A 124 -6.44 -3.36 -0.62
CA THR A 124 -7.04 -3.54 0.71
C THR A 124 -6.26 -4.59 1.49
N LEU A 125 -5.90 -4.30 2.74
CA LEU A 125 -5.42 -5.31 3.67
C LEU A 125 -6.59 -6.15 4.20
N VAL A 126 -7.54 -5.46 4.85
CA VAL A 126 -8.76 -6.08 5.40
C VAL A 126 -9.85 -5.02 5.53
N LYS A 127 -11.07 -5.43 5.25
CA LYS A 127 -12.28 -4.67 5.50
C LYS A 127 -13.17 -5.44 6.46
N ALA A 128 -13.74 -4.76 7.45
CA ALA A 128 -14.72 -5.31 8.39
C ALA A 128 -15.97 -4.46 8.39
N GLN A 129 -17.13 -5.11 8.35
CA GLN A 129 -18.44 -4.46 8.49
C GLN A 129 -19.36 -5.35 9.30
N GLY A 130 -19.76 -4.87 10.46
CA GLY A 130 -20.35 -5.70 11.47
C GLY A 130 -19.43 -6.88 11.80
N ARG A 131 -19.95 -8.11 11.72
CA ARG A 131 -19.13 -9.30 11.92
C ARG A 131 -18.51 -9.88 10.65
N ARG A 132 -18.82 -9.33 9.47
CA ARG A 132 -18.27 -9.83 8.22
C ARG A 132 -16.97 -9.13 7.88
N VAL A 133 -15.97 -9.93 7.49
CA VAL A 133 -14.67 -9.44 7.04
C VAL A 133 -14.35 -9.93 5.64
N TRP A 134 -13.56 -9.14 4.93
CA TRP A 134 -13.11 -9.43 3.56
C TRP A 134 -11.63 -9.10 3.41
N THR A 135 -10.97 -9.91 2.60
CA THR A 135 -9.69 -9.59 1.98
C THR A 135 -9.80 -9.80 0.47
N TYR A 136 -8.98 -9.10 -0.28
CA TYR A 136 -9.04 -9.11 -1.74
C TYR A 136 -7.67 -9.43 -2.31
N PRO A 137 -7.23 -10.69 -2.29
CA PRO A 137 -5.97 -11.09 -2.93
C PRO A 137 -5.95 -10.68 -4.39
N ILE A 138 -4.89 -9.97 -4.78
CA ILE A 138 -4.64 -9.52 -6.14
C ILE A 138 -3.26 -10.03 -6.54
N ALA A 139 -3.18 -10.76 -7.65
CA ALA A 139 -1.92 -11.16 -8.25
C ALA A 139 -2.03 -11.15 -9.77
N GLY A 140 -0.89 -11.15 -10.41
CA GLY A 140 -0.83 -11.08 -11.85
C GLY A 140 -1.28 -9.74 -12.42
N SER A 141 -0.58 -9.27 -13.43
CA SER A 141 -0.97 -8.04 -14.10
C SER A 141 -0.59 -8.06 -15.58
N ARG A 142 -1.42 -7.40 -16.37
CA ARG A 142 -1.11 -7.08 -17.78
C ARG A 142 -1.56 -5.64 -18.04
N PRO A 143 -0.86 -4.91 -18.93
CA PRO A 143 -1.32 -3.59 -19.34
C PRO A 143 -2.66 -3.70 -20.08
N ARG A 144 -3.35 -2.59 -20.23
CA ARG A 144 -4.51 -2.50 -21.12
C ARG A 144 -4.06 -2.56 -22.56
N GLY A 145 -4.85 -3.17 -23.40
CA GLY A 145 -4.61 -3.20 -24.84
C GLY A 145 -4.85 -1.83 -25.49
N ALA A 146 -4.15 -1.56 -26.59
CA ALA A 146 -4.38 -0.37 -27.41
C ALA A 146 -5.76 -0.37 -28.08
N ASP A 147 -6.32 -1.56 -28.30
CA ASP A 147 -7.66 -1.79 -28.80
C ASP A 147 -8.33 -2.96 -28.05
N SER A 148 -9.62 -3.18 -28.29
CA SER A 148 -10.41 -4.23 -27.66
C SER A 148 -9.88 -5.64 -27.93
N ALA A 149 -9.38 -5.90 -29.14
CA ALA A 149 -8.87 -7.22 -29.51
C ALA A 149 -7.55 -7.54 -28.77
N GLN A 150 -6.65 -6.56 -28.66
CA GLN A 150 -5.43 -6.69 -27.88
C GLN A 150 -5.73 -6.81 -26.39
N ASP A 151 -6.69 -6.04 -25.86
CA ASP A 151 -7.10 -6.08 -24.46
C ASP A 151 -7.63 -7.48 -24.08
N HIS A 152 -8.42 -8.10 -24.95
CA HIS A 152 -8.89 -9.48 -24.75
C HIS A 152 -7.76 -10.51 -24.82
N ARG A 153 -6.79 -10.36 -25.73
CA ARG A 153 -5.63 -11.28 -25.80
C ARG A 153 -4.80 -11.20 -24.52
N LEU A 154 -4.46 -9.99 -24.07
CA LEU A 154 -3.70 -9.81 -22.82
C LEU A 154 -4.43 -10.35 -21.59
N ALA A 155 -5.77 -10.24 -21.58
CA ALA A 155 -6.61 -10.83 -20.54
C ALA A 155 -6.55 -12.37 -20.56
N ALA A 156 -6.64 -12.98 -21.74
CA ALA A 156 -6.55 -14.44 -21.91
C ALA A 156 -5.15 -14.95 -21.51
N GLU A 157 -4.09 -14.30 -21.99
CA GLU A 157 -2.71 -14.62 -21.61
C GLU A 157 -2.50 -14.56 -20.09
N LEU A 158 -3.09 -13.58 -19.40
CA LEU A 158 -3.01 -13.48 -17.94
C LEU A 158 -3.71 -14.65 -17.26
N LEU A 159 -4.90 -15.03 -17.72
CA LEU A 159 -5.71 -16.11 -17.13
C LEU A 159 -5.19 -17.52 -17.50
N GLU A 160 -4.28 -17.63 -18.44
CA GLU A 160 -3.64 -18.87 -18.86
C GLU A 160 -2.19 -19.01 -18.38
N ASP A 161 -1.62 -17.97 -17.76
CA ASP A 161 -0.24 -17.96 -17.27
C ASP A 161 -0.10 -18.82 -15.99
N PRO A 162 0.56 -20.00 -16.05
CA PRO A 162 0.62 -20.91 -14.89
C PRO A 162 1.34 -20.30 -13.68
N LYS A 163 2.31 -19.40 -13.89
CA LYS A 163 3.05 -18.74 -12.83
C LYS A 163 2.14 -17.79 -12.06
N GLU A 164 1.43 -16.92 -12.80
CA GLU A 164 0.50 -15.94 -12.21
C GLU A 164 -0.65 -16.63 -11.46
N LEU A 165 -1.20 -17.71 -12.04
CA LEU A 165 -2.24 -18.50 -11.39
C LEU A 165 -1.75 -19.19 -10.13
N SER A 166 -0.55 -19.77 -10.13
CA SER A 166 0.04 -20.43 -8.95
C SER A 166 0.30 -19.44 -7.83
N GLU A 167 0.83 -18.25 -8.15
CA GLU A 167 1.03 -17.18 -7.18
C GLU A 167 -0.31 -16.71 -6.60
N HIS A 168 -1.32 -16.55 -7.46
CA HIS A 168 -2.64 -16.12 -7.01
C HIS A 168 -3.30 -17.14 -6.07
N VAL A 169 -3.24 -18.44 -6.37
CA VAL A 169 -3.74 -19.50 -5.48
C VAL A 169 -3.05 -19.46 -4.12
N MET A 170 -1.72 -19.27 -4.11
CA MET A 170 -0.96 -19.13 -2.86
C MET A 170 -1.43 -17.93 -2.02
N LEU A 171 -1.69 -16.78 -2.65
CA LEU A 171 -2.20 -15.60 -1.94
C LEU A 171 -3.64 -15.79 -1.44
N VAL A 172 -4.49 -16.48 -2.19
CA VAL A 172 -5.85 -16.84 -1.74
C VAL A 172 -5.79 -17.77 -0.53
N ASP A 173 -4.91 -18.76 -0.53
CA ASP A 173 -4.75 -19.69 0.61
C ASP A 173 -4.19 -18.97 1.84
N LEU A 174 -3.23 -18.06 1.64
CA LEU A 174 -2.72 -17.22 2.71
C LEU A 174 -3.83 -16.35 3.33
N ALA A 175 -4.67 -15.72 2.50
CA ALA A 175 -5.81 -14.93 2.96
C ALA A 175 -6.84 -15.77 3.74
N ARG A 176 -7.14 -16.99 3.28
CA ARG A 176 -7.98 -17.96 4.03
C ARG A 176 -7.38 -18.29 5.37
N ASN A 177 -6.09 -18.59 5.41
CA ASN A 177 -5.37 -18.88 6.66
C ASN A 177 -5.42 -17.69 7.62
N ASP A 178 -5.23 -16.47 7.15
CA ASP A 178 -5.28 -15.27 7.98
C ASP A 178 -6.68 -15.07 8.58
N LEU A 179 -7.74 -15.13 7.77
CA LEU A 179 -9.11 -15.00 8.27
C LEU A 179 -9.52 -16.13 9.20
N SER A 180 -9.00 -17.34 9.00
CA SER A 180 -9.31 -18.50 9.87
C SER A 180 -8.82 -18.32 11.31
N LYS A 181 -7.88 -17.39 11.57
CA LYS A 181 -7.39 -17.08 12.92
C LYS A 181 -8.43 -16.33 13.77
N VAL A 182 -9.33 -15.57 13.15
CA VAL A 182 -10.28 -14.67 13.84
C VAL A 182 -11.73 -14.93 13.49
N CYS A 183 -12.01 -15.59 12.38
CA CYS A 183 -13.35 -15.93 11.95
C CYS A 183 -13.81 -17.30 12.47
N ASP A 184 -15.11 -17.54 12.44
CA ASP A 184 -15.65 -18.90 12.52
C ASP A 184 -15.10 -19.71 11.33
N PRO A 185 -14.34 -20.78 11.54
CA PRO A 185 -13.73 -21.55 10.47
C PRO A 185 -14.71 -22.04 9.40
N ALA A 186 -15.94 -22.36 9.80
CA ALA A 186 -16.98 -22.79 8.87
C ALA A 186 -17.52 -21.66 7.96
N SER A 187 -17.24 -20.41 8.32
CA SER A 187 -17.68 -19.23 7.57
C SER A 187 -16.65 -18.70 6.57
N VAL A 188 -15.40 -19.19 6.66
CA VAL A 188 -14.33 -18.72 5.76
C VAL A 188 -14.49 -19.36 4.39
N GLU A 189 -14.78 -18.51 3.40
CA GLU A 189 -15.04 -18.94 2.03
C GLU A 189 -14.33 -18.06 1.01
N VAL A 190 -14.08 -18.61 -0.18
CA VAL A 190 -13.65 -17.86 -1.37
C VAL A 190 -14.90 -17.49 -2.13
N ALA A 191 -15.43 -16.28 -1.87
CA ALA A 191 -16.68 -15.81 -2.46
C ALA A 191 -16.57 -15.60 -3.98
N THR A 192 -15.40 -15.13 -4.45
CA THR A 192 -15.06 -15.09 -5.88
C THR A 192 -13.62 -15.55 -6.07
N LEU A 193 -13.35 -16.31 -7.12
CA LEU A 193 -12.03 -16.85 -7.44
C LEU A 193 -11.61 -16.40 -8.83
N MET A 194 -10.43 -15.77 -8.93
CA MET A 194 -9.77 -15.44 -10.21
C MET A 194 -10.62 -14.57 -11.15
N GLU A 195 -11.31 -13.58 -10.61
CA GLU A 195 -12.04 -12.61 -11.42
C GLU A 195 -11.08 -11.61 -12.07
N LEU A 196 -11.23 -11.35 -13.36
CA LEU A 196 -10.45 -10.34 -14.05
C LEU A 196 -11.00 -8.94 -13.76
N LYS A 197 -10.23 -8.13 -13.04
CA LYS A 197 -10.52 -6.72 -12.77
C LYS A 197 -9.78 -5.83 -13.75
N ARG A 198 -10.53 -4.99 -14.47
CA ARG A 198 -9.97 -4.02 -15.44
C ARG A 198 -10.00 -2.61 -14.88
N TYR A 199 -8.83 -1.99 -14.87
CA TYR A 199 -8.66 -0.58 -14.51
C TYR A 199 -8.27 0.25 -15.74
N SER A 200 -8.05 1.54 -15.60
CA SER A 200 -7.73 2.45 -16.71
C SER A 200 -6.46 2.03 -17.49
N HIS A 201 -5.42 1.59 -16.79
CA HIS A 201 -4.09 1.32 -17.38
C HIS A 201 -3.63 -0.13 -17.24
N ILE A 202 -4.28 -0.91 -16.38
CA ILE A 202 -3.86 -2.25 -16.01
C ILE A 202 -5.07 -3.15 -15.77
N GLN A 203 -4.89 -4.46 -15.92
CA GLN A 203 -5.84 -5.49 -15.53
C GLN A 203 -5.16 -6.51 -14.62
N HIS A 204 -5.88 -7.02 -13.65
CA HIS A 204 -5.40 -7.95 -12.63
C HIS A 204 -6.33 -9.14 -12.44
N ILE A 205 -5.78 -10.25 -11.94
CA ILE A 205 -6.56 -11.34 -11.35
C ILE A 205 -6.85 -10.97 -9.89
N SER A 206 -8.11 -11.00 -9.48
CA SER A 206 -8.56 -10.72 -8.13
C SER A 206 -9.46 -11.82 -7.61
N SER A 207 -9.34 -12.14 -6.33
CA SER A 207 -10.27 -13.01 -5.62
C SER A 207 -10.83 -12.30 -4.41
N THR A 208 -11.95 -12.80 -3.86
CA THR A 208 -12.53 -12.30 -2.64
C THR A 208 -12.59 -13.45 -1.64
N VAL A 209 -11.92 -13.28 -0.51
CA VAL A 209 -12.02 -14.18 0.64
C VAL A 209 -12.79 -13.47 1.74
N THR A 210 -13.79 -14.12 2.32
CA THR A 210 -14.63 -13.55 3.37
C THR A 210 -14.83 -14.54 4.52
N GLY A 211 -15.21 -14.01 5.69
CA GLY A 211 -15.55 -14.80 6.86
C GLY A 211 -16.40 -13.99 7.86
N LEU A 212 -16.92 -14.66 8.87
CA LEU A 212 -17.62 -14.03 9.97
C LEU A 212 -16.74 -14.05 11.21
N LEU A 213 -16.42 -12.89 11.77
CA LEU A 213 -15.68 -12.80 13.05
C LEU A 213 -16.35 -13.66 14.12
N ARG A 214 -15.54 -14.32 14.93
CA ARG A 214 -16.05 -14.97 16.14
C ARG A 214 -16.70 -13.93 17.05
N PRO A 215 -17.62 -14.36 17.95
CA PRO A 215 -18.32 -13.42 18.85
C PRO A 215 -17.40 -12.63 19.80
N ASP A 216 -16.19 -13.16 20.04
CA ASP A 216 -15.15 -12.59 20.91
C ASP A 216 -14.08 -11.81 20.15
N ALA A 217 -14.23 -11.63 18.84
CA ALA A 217 -13.29 -10.92 17.97
C ALA A 217 -13.94 -9.67 17.34
N ASP A 218 -13.10 -8.66 17.08
CA ASP A 218 -13.50 -7.40 16.47
C ASP A 218 -12.65 -7.05 15.23
N ALA A 219 -12.84 -5.84 14.69
CA ALA A 219 -12.11 -5.37 13.53
C ALA A 219 -10.59 -5.18 13.80
N LEU A 220 -10.20 -4.92 15.04
CA LEU A 220 -8.78 -4.84 15.41
C LEU A 220 -8.14 -6.22 15.40
N ASP A 221 -8.85 -7.24 15.87
CA ASP A 221 -8.38 -8.62 15.77
C ASP A 221 -8.22 -9.06 14.30
N ALA A 222 -9.13 -8.60 13.42
CA ALA A 222 -9.01 -8.83 11.99
C ALA A 222 -7.74 -8.18 11.40
N LEU A 223 -7.42 -6.96 11.80
CA LEU A 223 -6.14 -6.31 11.45
C LEU A 223 -4.95 -7.14 11.92
N VAL A 224 -4.91 -7.52 13.21
CA VAL A 224 -3.79 -8.27 13.80
C VAL A 224 -3.59 -9.62 13.11
N ALA A 225 -4.68 -10.30 12.71
CA ALA A 225 -4.61 -11.58 12.02
C ALA A 225 -4.07 -11.48 10.58
N THR A 226 -4.39 -10.39 9.89
CA THR A 226 -4.01 -10.19 8.49
C THR A 226 -2.66 -9.48 8.32
N PHE A 227 -2.25 -8.68 9.31
CA PHE A 227 -0.98 -7.95 9.30
C PHE A 227 0.20 -8.85 9.76
N PRO A 228 1.39 -8.66 9.16
CA PRO A 228 1.66 -7.90 7.95
C PRO A 228 1.09 -8.59 6.70
N ALA A 229 0.82 -7.79 5.65
CA ALA A 229 0.31 -8.30 4.39
C ALA A 229 1.25 -9.34 3.78
N GLY A 230 0.70 -10.46 3.33
CA GLY A 230 1.48 -11.52 2.67
C GLY A 230 2.13 -11.06 1.38
N THR A 231 1.45 -10.20 0.63
CA THR A 231 1.94 -9.55 -0.59
C THR A 231 3.12 -8.61 -0.36
N LEU A 232 3.41 -8.24 0.90
CA LEU A 232 4.52 -7.39 1.31
C LEU A 232 5.58 -8.11 2.17
N SER A 233 5.29 -9.32 2.61
CA SER A 233 6.22 -10.14 3.43
C SER A 233 6.66 -11.40 2.71
N GLY A 234 5.75 -12.31 2.47
CA GLY A 234 5.98 -13.60 1.85
C GLY A 234 5.30 -14.73 2.61
N ALA A 235 5.64 -15.95 2.26
CA ALA A 235 5.04 -17.17 2.83
C ALA A 235 6.14 -18.18 3.18
N PRO A 236 6.18 -18.73 4.42
CA PRO A 236 5.42 -18.33 5.62
C PRO A 236 5.86 -16.96 6.18
N LYS A 237 4.90 -16.14 6.63
CA LYS A 237 5.16 -14.75 7.07
C LYS A 237 6.31 -14.61 8.10
N PRO A 238 6.37 -15.37 9.21
CA PRO A 238 7.41 -15.17 10.21
C PRO A 238 8.82 -15.40 9.65
N ARG A 239 9.01 -16.42 8.82
CA ARG A 239 10.32 -16.72 8.25
C ARG A 239 10.69 -15.72 7.15
N ALA A 240 9.73 -15.34 6.31
CA ALA A 240 9.95 -14.34 5.28
C ALA A 240 10.39 -12.99 5.88
N ILE A 241 9.78 -12.56 6.99
CA ILE A 241 10.14 -11.31 7.69
C ILE A 241 11.57 -11.36 8.24
N GLN A 242 11.99 -12.49 8.83
CA GLN A 242 13.38 -12.65 9.29
C GLN A 242 14.38 -12.50 8.13
N LEU A 243 14.08 -13.15 7.00
CA LEU A 243 14.95 -13.07 5.81
C LEU A 243 14.95 -11.66 5.19
N ILE A 244 13.82 -10.95 5.23
CA ILE A 244 13.73 -9.56 4.79
C ILE A 244 14.64 -8.67 5.66
N ASP A 245 14.61 -8.85 6.99
CA ASP A 245 15.45 -8.10 7.94
C ASP A 245 16.95 -8.35 7.68
N ASP A 246 17.31 -9.58 7.31
CA ASP A 246 18.67 -9.95 6.95
C ASP A 246 19.13 -9.36 5.60
N PHE A 247 18.23 -9.17 4.64
CA PHE A 247 18.57 -8.84 3.26
C PHE A 247 18.35 -7.36 2.90
N GLU A 248 17.49 -6.63 3.62
CA GLU A 248 17.25 -5.21 3.37
C GLU A 248 18.18 -4.34 4.22
N PRO A 249 18.89 -3.37 3.62
CA PRO A 249 19.87 -2.54 4.33
C PRO A 249 19.24 -1.46 5.21
N ALA A 250 17.93 -1.27 5.16
CA ALA A 250 17.22 -0.22 5.86
C ALA A 250 15.81 -0.63 6.27
N ALA A 251 15.34 -0.13 7.40
CA ALA A 251 13.97 -0.30 7.87
C ALA A 251 12.97 0.27 6.87
N ARG A 252 11.83 -0.42 6.72
CA ARG A 252 10.78 -0.09 5.75
C ARG A 252 9.97 1.17 6.08
N GLY A 253 9.97 1.60 7.37
CA GLY A 253 9.16 2.75 7.78
C GLY A 253 7.66 2.50 7.52
N VAL A 254 7.01 3.41 6.78
CA VAL A 254 5.58 3.30 6.45
C VAL A 254 5.27 2.26 5.37
N TYR A 255 6.26 1.86 4.58
CA TYR A 255 6.06 0.88 3.51
C TYR A 255 5.65 -0.49 4.04
N GLY A 256 4.57 -1.04 3.51
CA GLY A 256 4.00 -2.30 3.96
C GLY A 256 3.23 -2.20 5.28
N GLY A 257 3.10 -1.00 5.83
CA GLY A 257 2.23 -0.69 6.95
C GLY A 257 0.75 -0.65 6.55
N VAL A 258 -0.08 -0.06 7.41
CA VAL A 258 -1.54 0.02 7.23
C VAL A 258 -2.00 1.45 7.31
N VAL A 259 -2.94 1.80 6.44
CA VAL A 259 -3.63 3.09 6.45
C VAL A 259 -5.12 2.87 6.27
N GLY A 260 -5.93 3.60 7.00
CA GLY A 260 -7.39 3.50 6.92
C GLY A 260 -8.05 4.02 8.19
N TYR A 261 -9.20 3.48 8.52
CA TYR A 261 -9.95 3.92 9.69
C TYR A 261 -10.67 2.76 10.37
N PHE A 262 -10.90 2.96 11.65
CA PHE A 262 -11.90 2.27 12.46
C PHE A 262 -12.95 3.28 12.82
N ASP A 263 -14.21 2.96 12.64
CA ASP A 263 -15.29 3.82 13.01
C ASP A 263 -15.93 3.46 14.37
N LEU A 264 -16.84 4.29 14.84
CA LEU A 264 -17.50 4.09 16.13
C LEU A 264 -18.55 2.96 16.13
N SER A 265 -18.94 2.45 14.96
CA SER A 265 -19.79 1.27 14.85
C SER A 265 -19.02 -0.04 14.97
N GLY A 266 -17.68 0.04 14.96
CA GLY A 266 -16.78 -1.11 14.99
C GLY A 266 -16.39 -1.62 13.59
N ASP A 267 -16.78 -0.89 12.54
CA ASP A 267 -16.37 -1.20 11.17
C ASP A 267 -14.94 -0.69 10.91
N ALA A 268 -14.26 -1.30 9.94
CA ALA A 268 -12.93 -0.88 9.50
C ALA A 268 -12.75 -1.05 8.00
N ASP A 269 -11.99 -0.13 7.41
CA ASP A 269 -11.55 -0.24 6.02
C ASP A 269 -10.06 0.16 5.95
N LEU A 270 -9.20 -0.85 5.72
CA LEU A 270 -7.76 -0.75 5.92
C LEU A 270 -7.02 -1.17 4.65
N ALA A 271 -6.20 -0.26 4.13
CA ALA A 271 -5.34 -0.49 2.97
C ALA A 271 -3.90 -0.77 3.39
N ILE A 272 -3.16 -1.44 2.53
CA ILE A 272 -1.71 -1.61 2.67
C ILE A 272 -1.03 -0.31 2.24
N ALA A 273 -0.08 0.19 3.03
CA ALA A 273 0.68 1.39 2.69
C ALA A 273 1.74 1.09 1.64
N ILE A 274 1.34 1.16 0.37
CA ILE A 274 2.17 1.03 -0.83
C ILE A 274 1.92 2.18 -1.78
N ARG A 275 2.78 2.38 -2.77
CA ARG A 275 2.69 3.54 -3.69
C ARG A 275 2.65 4.85 -2.90
N THR A 276 3.50 4.92 -1.87
CA THR A 276 3.45 5.92 -0.81
C THR A 276 4.80 6.61 -0.70
N ALA A 277 4.77 7.92 -0.53
CA ALA A 277 5.91 8.75 -0.17
C ALA A 277 5.77 9.20 1.29
N ALA A 278 6.85 9.11 2.06
CA ALA A 278 6.97 9.70 3.39
C ALA A 278 7.93 10.90 3.29
N LEU A 279 7.45 12.09 3.65
CA LEU A 279 8.21 13.33 3.59
C LEU A 279 8.63 13.75 5.01
N LYS A 280 9.93 13.93 5.20
CA LYS A 280 10.49 14.38 6.46
C LYS A 280 11.83 15.06 6.24
N ASP A 281 12.09 16.17 6.94
CA ASP A 281 13.38 16.87 6.98
C ASP A 281 13.95 17.16 5.57
N GLY A 282 13.09 17.60 4.63
CA GLY A 282 13.50 17.95 3.27
C GLY A 282 13.79 16.74 2.35
N VAL A 283 13.35 15.55 2.75
CA VAL A 283 13.51 14.31 1.96
C VAL A 283 12.19 13.58 1.84
N ALA A 284 11.79 13.26 0.63
CA ALA A 284 10.72 12.31 0.36
C ALA A 284 11.31 10.92 0.12
N SER A 285 10.83 9.93 0.86
CA SER A 285 11.24 8.53 0.75
C SER A 285 10.12 7.70 0.16
N VAL A 286 10.42 6.98 -0.92
CA VAL A 286 9.50 6.04 -1.58
C VAL A 286 10.10 4.66 -1.53
N GLN A 287 9.32 3.65 -1.13
CA GLN A 287 9.78 2.26 -1.11
C GLN A 287 8.81 1.38 -1.89
N ALA A 288 9.36 0.43 -2.62
CA ALA A 288 8.60 -0.57 -3.36
C ALA A 288 9.41 -1.86 -3.50
N GLY A 289 8.72 -2.98 -3.70
CA GLY A 289 9.34 -4.29 -3.77
C GLY A 289 8.70 -5.23 -4.78
N ALA A 290 9.35 -6.38 -4.93
CA ALA A 290 8.92 -7.48 -5.78
C ALA A 290 8.93 -8.79 -5.01
N GLY A 291 8.02 -9.69 -5.38
CA GLY A 291 7.88 -11.03 -4.78
C GLY A 291 8.85 -12.01 -5.41
N VAL A 292 9.87 -12.40 -4.67
CA VAL A 292 10.89 -13.35 -5.13
C VAL A 292 10.40 -14.78 -4.91
N VAL A 293 10.46 -15.58 -5.96
CA VAL A 293 10.22 -17.03 -5.98
C VAL A 293 11.43 -17.75 -6.57
N ALA A 294 11.44 -19.08 -6.54
CA ALA A 294 12.57 -19.89 -7.03
C ALA A 294 13.02 -19.55 -8.46
N ASP A 295 12.05 -19.26 -9.34
CA ASP A 295 12.31 -18.97 -10.76
C ASP A 295 12.51 -17.46 -11.05
N SER A 296 12.49 -16.60 -10.05
CA SER A 296 12.69 -15.15 -10.22
C SER A 296 14.02 -14.83 -10.89
N VAL A 297 14.00 -13.83 -11.76
CA VAL A 297 15.21 -13.30 -12.44
C VAL A 297 15.60 -11.99 -11.76
N PRO A 298 16.77 -11.89 -11.11
CA PRO A 298 17.14 -10.74 -10.29
C PRO A 298 17.00 -9.39 -10.98
N ALA A 299 17.39 -9.30 -12.25
CA ALA A 299 17.28 -8.08 -13.02
C ALA A 299 15.82 -7.67 -13.28
N LEU A 300 14.91 -8.63 -13.46
CA LEU A 300 13.49 -8.36 -13.67
C LEU A 300 12.82 -7.89 -12.36
N GLU A 301 13.17 -8.51 -11.22
CA GLU A 301 12.65 -8.09 -9.91
C GLU A 301 13.12 -6.68 -9.54
N TYR A 302 14.37 -6.32 -9.88
CA TYR A 302 14.85 -4.95 -9.73
C TYR A 302 14.02 -3.96 -10.55
N GLU A 303 13.79 -4.22 -11.82
CA GLU A 303 12.98 -3.35 -12.69
C GLU A 303 11.52 -3.29 -12.23
N GLU A 304 10.94 -4.40 -11.78
CA GLU A 304 9.58 -4.43 -11.23
C GLU A 304 9.43 -3.53 -10.01
N SER A 305 10.36 -3.62 -9.05
CA SER A 305 10.32 -2.76 -7.86
C SER A 305 10.45 -1.28 -8.21
N ARG A 306 11.30 -0.92 -9.19
CA ARG A 306 11.41 0.45 -9.71
C ARG A 306 10.11 0.93 -10.37
N ASN A 307 9.53 0.11 -11.21
CA ASN A 307 8.26 0.43 -11.89
C ASN A 307 7.12 0.64 -10.87
N LYS A 308 7.10 -0.14 -9.79
CA LYS A 308 6.15 0.04 -8.70
C LYS A 308 6.36 1.34 -7.91
N ALA A 309 7.57 1.85 -7.82
CA ALA A 309 7.88 3.14 -7.17
C ALA A 309 7.63 4.35 -8.07
N ALA A 310 7.64 4.16 -9.39
CA ALA A 310 7.75 5.23 -10.37
C ALA A 310 6.72 6.35 -10.20
N ALA A 311 5.43 6.01 -10.05
CA ALA A 311 4.37 7.02 -9.94
C ALA A 311 4.51 7.90 -8.69
N ALA A 312 4.89 7.33 -7.54
CA ALA A 312 5.10 8.09 -6.31
C ALA A 312 6.35 8.97 -6.42
N VAL A 313 7.46 8.44 -6.95
CA VAL A 313 8.70 9.20 -7.20
C VAL A 313 8.43 10.35 -8.18
N GLU A 314 7.79 10.07 -9.32
CA GLU A 314 7.42 11.07 -10.31
C GLU A 314 6.57 12.18 -9.70
N SER A 315 5.65 11.84 -8.80
CA SER A 315 4.79 12.80 -8.14
C SER A 315 5.58 13.76 -7.24
N VAL A 316 6.56 13.25 -6.50
CA VAL A 316 7.47 14.07 -5.69
C VAL A 316 8.31 14.97 -6.59
N VAL A 317 8.93 14.42 -7.62
CA VAL A 317 9.79 15.17 -8.56
C VAL A 317 9.01 16.29 -9.24
N ARG A 318 7.80 16.01 -9.72
CA ARG A 318 6.95 17.05 -10.35
C ARG A 318 6.50 18.10 -9.34
N ALA A 319 6.11 17.68 -8.12
CA ALA A 319 5.70 18.61 -7.07
C ALA A 319 6.83 19.58 -6.70
N SER A 320 8.08 19.11 -6.69
CA SER A 320 9.27 19.95 -6.42
C SER A 320 9.51 21.05 -7.47
N THR A 321 8.88 20.97 -8.63
CA THR A 321 8.96 21.99 -9.68
C THR A 321 7.74 22.91 -9.73
N LEU A 322 6.76 22.75 -8.82
CA LEU A 322 5.57 23.58 -8.78
C LEU A 322 5.86 24.93 -8.10
N THR A 323 5.31 25.98 -8.66
CA THR A 323 5.36 27.33 -8.10
C THR A 323 3.98 27.98 -8.13
N ALA A 324 3.65 28.76 -7.10
CA ALA A 324 2.43 29.55 -7.13
C ALA A 324 2.47 30.54 -8.30
N LEU A 325 1.43 30.55 -9.12
CA LEU A 325 1.23 31.59 -10.11
C LEU A 325 0.70 32.83 -9.37
N SER A 326 1.43 33.94 -9.49
CA SER A 326 1.06 35.25 -8.94
C SER A 326 -0.11 35.88 -9.70
#